data_a2c7f45ead62c4c427b886d2161def27
#
_entry.id   a2c7f45ead62c4c427b886d2161def27
#
_cell.length_a   1.000
_cell.length_b   1.000
_cell.length_c   1.000
_cell.angle_alpha   90.00
_cell.angle_beta   90.00
_cell.angle_gamma   90.00
#
_symmetry.space_group_name_H-M   'P 1'
#
loop_
_entity.id
_entity.type
_entity.pdbx_description
1 polymer ?
#
loop_
_entity_poly.entity_id
_entity_poly.type
_entity_poly.pdbx_seq_one_letter_code
_entity_poly.pdbx_strand_id
1 'polypeptide(L)'
;ELFQKYFGMRAEWVDMTEIVRRITLGIYDAEEYERALAWVKANCREGFDCNAGKNLPEVITRSKVVPADKDWEFITKMTMVMRDILYGNPKLDELGWHEEALGRNAVAGGFQGQRQWTDWLPNADFSEAILAGTFDWNGPKMPTPFATENDTCNGVSMLLGTLVSNTAPCFHDVRT
;
A
#
# COMPACT_ATOMS: atom_id res chain seq x y z
N GLU A 1 -22.29 6.97 -1.17
CA GLU A 1 -23.26 8.08 -1.44
C GLU A 1 -22.81 9.41 -0.85
N LEU A 2 -22.35 9.50 0.43
CA LEU A 2 -21.95 10.76 1.06
C LEU A 2 -20.80 11.44 0.33
N PHE A 3 -19.74 10.72 -0.01
CA PHE A 3 -18.56 11.27 -0.70
C PHE A 3 -18.92 11.82 -2.08
N GLN A 4 -19.77 11.10 -2.81
CA GLN A 4 -20.24 11.58 -4.10
C GLN A 4 -21.12 12.84 -3.97
N LYS A 5 -21.99 12.87 -2.96
CA LYS A 5 -22.91 14.00 -2.73
C LYS A 5 -22.17 15.28 -2.33
N TYR A 6 -21.19 15.18 -1.42
CA TYR A 6 -20.55 16.37 -0.83
C TYR A 6 -19.23 16.75 -1.49
N PHE A 7 -18.52 15.80 -2.09
CA PHE A 7 -17.18 16.02 -2.65
C PHE A 7 -17.09 15.66 -4.14
N GLY A 8 -18.15 15.12 -4.73
CA GLY A 8 -18.12 14.63 -6.12
C GLY A 8 -17.24 13.40 -6.34
N MET A 9 -16.74 12.77 -5.26
CA MET A 9 -15.83 11.63 -5.32
C MET A 9 -16.60 10.32 -5.37
N ARG A 10 -16.09 9.38 -6.18
CA ARG A 10 -16.50 7.97 -6.18
C ARG A 10 -15.59 7.17 -5.27
N ALA A 11 -16.17 6.27 -4.49
CA ALA A 11 -15.43 5.22 -3.80
C ALA A 11 -15.54 3.93 -4.62
N GLU A 12 -14.41 3.33 -4.91
CA GLU A 12 -14.32 2.03 -5.57
C GLU A 12 -13.66 1.03 -4.63
N TRP A 13 -14.15 -0.19 -4.64
CA TRP A 13 -13.59 -1.30 -3.87
C TRP A 13 -12.80 -2.20 -4.79
N VAL A 14 -11.60 -2.53 -4.36
CA VAL A 14 -10.74 -3.52 -5.02
C VAL A 14 -10.55 -4.67 -4.05
N ASP A 15 -10.76 -5.90 -4.52
CA ASP A 15 -10.50 -7.07 -3.71
C ASP A 15 -9.00 -7.20 -3.41
N MET A 16 -8.64 -7.40 -2.15
CA MET A 16 -7.23 -7.49 -1.75
C MET A 16 -6.51 -8.68 -2.38
N THR A 17 -7.23 -9.70 -2.84
CA THR A 17 -6.65 -10.82 -3.58
C THR A 17 -6.03 -10.40 -4.90
N GLU A 18 -6.40 -9.24 -5.46
CA GLU A 18 -5.77 -8.68 -6.65
C GLU A 18 -4.29 -8.34 -6.41
N ILE A 19 -3.94 -7.90 -5.22
CA ILE A 19 -2.54 -7.67 -4.83
C ILE A 19 -1.76 -8.99 -4.88
N VAL A 20 -2.31 -10.02 -4.26
CA VAL A 20 -1.69 -11.36 -4.24
C VAL A 20 -1.58 -11.92 -5.65
N ARG A 21 -2.62 -11.78 -6.47
CA ARG A 21 -2.63 -12.21 -7.87
C ARG A 21 -1.50 -11.54 -8.65
N ARG A 22 -1.39 -10.22 -8.60
CA ARG A 22 -0.35 -9.48 -9.33
C ARG A 22 1.05 -9.87 -8.88
N ILE A 23 1.28 -9.96 -7.57
CA ILE A 23 2.57 -10.39 -7.03
C ILE A 23 2.93 -11.80 -7.50
N THR A 24 1.98 -12.74 -7.42
CA THR A 24 2.19 -14.16 -7.78
C THR A 24 2.46 -14.35 -9.26
N LEU A 25 1.77 -13.60 -10.11
CA LEU A 25 1.92 -13.68 -11.57
C LEU A 25 3.05 -12.78 -12.12
N GLY A 26 3.73 -12.00 -11.27
CA GLY A 26 4.78 -11.09 -11.71
C GLY A 26 4.26 -9.87 -12.47
N ILE A 27 3.03 -9.41 -12.17
CA ILE A 27 2.40 -8.25 -12.81
C ILE A 27 2.86 -6.98 -12.11
N TYR A 28 4.09 -6.61 -12.33
CA TYR A 28 4.74 -5.38 -11.89
C TYR A 28 6.00 -5.13 -12.76
N ASP A 29 6.49 -3.90 -12.77
CA ASP A 29 7.75 -3.57 -13.43
C ASP A 29 8.93 -4.17 -12.63
N ALA A 30 9.54 -5.21 -13.18
CA ALA A 30 10.63 -5.93 -12.52
C ALA A 30 11.91 -5.06 -12.40
N GLU A 31 12.18 -4.18 -13.35
CA GLU A 31 13.34 -3.27 -13.29
C GLU A 31 13.14 -2.22 -12.21
N GLU A 32 11.95 -1.67 -12.08
CA GLU A 32 11.61 -0.77 -10.98
C GLU A 32 11.67 -1.50 -9.64
N TYR A 33 11.18 -2.74 -9.57
CA TYR A 33 11.20 -3.52 -8.35
C TYR A 33 12.64 -3.71 -7.81
N GLU A 34 13.59 -4.03 -8.65
CA GLU A 34 14.99 -4.19 -8.22
C GLU A 34 15.55 -2.87 -7.63
N ARG A 35 15.25 -1.73 -8.26
CA ARG A 35 15.65 -0.41 -7.73
C ARG A 35 14.94 -0.10 -6.42
N ALA A 36 13.65 -0.37 -6.35
CA ALA A 36 12.83 -0.14 -5.16
C ALA A 36 13.32 -0.96 -3.97
N LEU A 37 13.55 -2.25 -4.17
CA LEU A 37 14.02 -3.15 -3.12
C LEU A 37 15.41 -2.76 -2.60
N ALA A 38 16.32 -2.39 -3.51
CA ALA A 38 17.66 -1.91 -3.12
C ALA A 38 17.57 -0.63 -2.29
N TRP A 39 16.71 0.32 -2.70
CA TRP A 39 16.47 1.56 -1.97
C TRP A 39 15.85 1.30 -0.59
N VAL A 40 14.84 0.44 -0.53
CA VAL A 40 14.17 0.07 0.73
C VAL A 40 15.18 -0.53 1.71
N LYS A 41 15.97 -1.50 1.28
CA LYS A 41 17.00 -2.14 2.14
C LYS A 41 18.08 -1.16 2.61
N ALA A 42 18.38 -0.12 1.84
CA ALA A 42 19.38 0.88 2.18
C ALA A 42 18.85 1.98 3.13
N ASN A 43 17.57 2.33 3.02
CA ASN A 43 17.01 3.52 3.67
C ASN A 43 15.97 3.21 4.75
N CYS A 44 15.38 2.02 4.75
CA CYS A 44 14.38 1.63 5.72
C CYS A 44 14.98 0.65 6.74
N ARG A 45 14.45 0.71 7.95
CA ARG A 45 14.84 -0.21 9.03
C ARG A 45 13.63 -1.01 9.47
N GLU A 46 13.87 -2.25 9.86
CA GLU A 46 12.85 -3.05 10.52
C GLU A 46 12.38 -2.35 11.79
N GLY A 47 11.08 -2.33 11.98
CA GLY A 47 10.47 -1.85 13.20
C GLY A 47 10.58 -2.89 14.31
N PHE A 48 10.06 -2.53 15.47
CA PHE A 48 9.96 -3.44 16.60
C PHE A 48 8.70 -4.31 16.44
N ASP A 49 8.86 -5.62 16.38
CA ASP A 49 7.73 -6.54 16.42
C ASP A 49 7.19 -6.65 17.85
N CYS A 50 6.07 -5.97 18.12
CA CYS A 50 5.38 -6.02 19.41
C CYS A 50 4.85 -7.43 19.76
N ASN A 51 4.81 -8.34 18.80
CA ASN A 51 4.41 -9.73 18.99
C ASN A 51 5.60 -10.67 19.20
N ALA A 52 6.82 -10.19 19.05
CA ALA A 52 8.01 -10.97 19.32
C ALA A 52 7.96 -11.52 20.77
N GLY A 53 8.11 -12.82 20.90
CA GLY A 53 8.04 -13.49 22.21
C GLY A 53 6.62 -13.79 22.72
N LYS A 54 5.56 -13.40 22.02
CA LYS A 54 4.21 -13.85 22.34
C LYS A 54 3.99 -15.26 21.81
N ASN A 55 3.36 -16.10 22.63
CA ASN A 55 2.92 -17.43 22.19
C ASN A 55 1.71 -17.27 21.23
N LEU A 56 1.99 -17.07 19.96
CA LEU A 56 0.94 -17.10 18.94
C LEU A 56 0.45 -18.54 18.75
N PRO A 57 -0.85 -18.74 18.48
CA PRO A 57 -1.35 -20.06 18.13
C PRO A 57 -0.54 -20.67 16.98
N GLU A 58 -0.19 -21.93 17.09
CA GLU A 58 0.64 -22.63 16.10
C GLU A 58 0.01 -22.59 14.70
N VAL A 59 -1.32 -22.61 14.62
CA VAL A 59 -2.05 -22.49 13.35
C VAL A 59 -1.74 -21.18 12.63
N ILE A 60 -1.65 -20.06 13.34
CA ILE A 60 -1.30 -18.75 12.75
C ILE A 60 0.14 -18.78 12.25
N THR A 61 1.07 -19.27 13.06
CA THR A 61 2.49 -19.36 12.70
C THR A 61 2.70 -20.22 11.45
N ARG A 62 1.98 -21.34 11.34
CA ARG A 62 2.07 -22.23 10.18
C ARG A 62 1.37 -21.69 8.93
N SER A 63 0.44 -20.75 9.09
CA SER A 63 -0.36 -20.21 7.99
C SER A 63 0.31 -19.03 7.31
N LYS A 64 1.43 -18.50 7.83
CA LYS A 64 2.19 -17.45 7.15
C LYS A 64 2.62 -17.90 5.77
N VAL A 65 2.19 -17.14 4.76
CA VAL A 65 2.47 -17.42 3.35
C VAL A 65 3.84 -16.87 2.95
N VAL A 66 4.24 -15.77 3.58
CA VAL A 66 5.53 -15.11 3.34
C VAL A 66 6.44 -15.40 4.53
N PRO A 67 7.61 -16.03 4.31
CA PRO A 67 8.64 -16.13 5.36
C PRO A 67 9.14 -14.75 5.80
N ALA A 68 9.47 -14.59 7.08
CA ALA A 68 9.88 -13.30 7.65
C ALA A 68 11.11 -12.69 6.95
N ASP A 69 12.05 -13.51 6.48
CA ASP A 69 13.21 -13.07 5.71
C ASP A 69 12.86 -12.54 4.29
N LYS A 70 11.62 -12.72 3.86
CA LYS A 70 11.07 -12.26 2.58
C LYS A 70 10.08 -11.10 2.72
N ASP A 71 9.86 -10.58 3.91
CA ASP A 71 8.90 -9.51 4.14
C ASP A 71 9.22 -8.26 3.31
N TRP A 72 10.48 -7.84 3.23
CA TRP A 72 10.89 -6.70 2.41
C TRP A 72 10.61 -6.88 0.92
N GLU A 73 10.80 -8.09 0.41
CA GLU A 73 10.54 -8.42 -0.99
C GLU A 73 9.03 -8.35 -1.29
N PHE A 74 8.22 -8.91 -0.41
CA PHE A 74 6.77 -8.90 -0.56
C PHE A 74 6.20 -7.49 -0.43
N ILE A 75 6.56 -6.77 0.61
CA ILE A 75 5.98 -5.46 0.93
C ILE A 75 6.38 -4.39 -0.10
N THR A 76 7.58 -4.49 -0.69
CA THR A 76 8.00 -3.63 -1.80
C THR A 76 7.11 -3.86 -3.03
N LYS A 77 6.90 -5.12 -3.42
CA LYS A 77 5.98 -5.46 -4.51
C LYS A 77 4.56 -5.01 -4.22
N MET A 78 4.07 -5.24 -3.00
CA MET A 78 2.75 -4.80 -2.56
C MET A 78 2.59 -3.29 -2.72
N THR A 79 3.58 -2.50 -2.32
CA THR A 79 3.55 -1.04 -2.45
C THR A 79 3.47 -0.60 -3.91
N MET A 80 4.26 -1.21 -4.79
CA MET A 80 4.23 -0.93 -6.23
C MET A 80 2.87 -1.30 -6.84
N VAL A 81 2.36 -2.50 -6.53
CA VAL A 81 1.06 -2.95 -7.02
C VAL A 81 -0.07 -2.05 -6.55
N MET A 82 -0.06 -1.62 -5.28
CA MET A 82 -1.05 -0.68 -4.75
C MET A 82 -0.99 0.66 -5.47
N ARG A 83 0.20 1.22 -5.70
CA ARG A 83 0.40 2.43 -6.51
C ARG A 83 -0.18 2.26 -7.92
N ASP A 84 0.14 1.15 -8.56
CA ASP A 84 -0.28 0.88 -9.94
C ASP A 84 -1.81 0.67 -10.04
N ILE A 85 -2.45 0.11 -9.02
CA ILE A 85 -3.91 0.06 -8.93
C ILE A 85 -4.52 1.47 -8.85
N LEU A 86 -3.89 2.37 -8.10
CA LEU A 86 -4.40 3.75 -7.96
C LEU A 86 -4.23 4.57 -9.25
N TYR A 87 -3.05 4.53 -9.84
CA TYR A 87 -2.65 5.47 -10.90
C TYR A 87 -2.50 4.85 -12.27
N GLY A 88 -2.39 3.54 -12.34
CA GLY A 88 -1.93 2.83 -13.54
C GLY A 88 -0.41 2.83 -13.68
N ASN A 89 0.05 2.01 -14.62
CA ASN A 89 1.46 1.93 -14.98
C ASN A 89 1.59 1.56 -16.46
N PRO A 90 1.99 2.51 -17.33
CA PRO A 90 2.17 2.25 -18.77
C PRO A 90 3.15 1.11 -19.08
N LYS A 91 4.10 0.84 -18.17
CA LYS A 91 5.06 -0.25 -18.35
C LYS A 91 4.37 -1.61 -18.36
N LEU A 92 3.28 -1.76 -17.63
CA LEU A 92 2.49 -2.99 -17.65
C LEU A 92 1.82 -3.22 -19.02
N ASP A 93 1.41 -2.15 -19.70
CA ASP A 93 0.86 -2.24 -21.04
C ASP A 93 1.91 -2.76 -22.05
N GLU A 94 3.14 -2.25 -21.98
CA GLU A 94 4.26 -2.75 -22.78
C GLU A 94 4.57 -4.24 -22.52
N LEU A 95 4.31 -4.71 -21.28
CA LEU A 95 4.49 -6.10 -20.89
C LEU A 95 3.31 -7.00 -21.25
N GLY A 96 2.25 -6.46 -21.88
CA GLY A 96 1.06 -7.19 -22.31
C GLY A 96 -0.05 -7.27 -21.26
N TRP A 97 0.07 -6.55 -20.14
CA TRP A 97 -0.93 -6.48 -19.08
C TRP A 97 -1.83 -5.25 -19.24
N HIS A 98 -2.60 -5.22 -20.34
CA HIS A 98 -3.36 -4.04 -20.76
C HIS A 98 -4.42 -3.58 -19.73
N GLU A 99 -5.12 -4.52 -19.08
CA GLU A 99 -6.10 -4.18 -18.06
C GLU A 99 -5.44 -3.69 -16.78
N GLU A 100 -4.38 -4.35 -16.36
CA GLU A 100 -3.64 -4.01 -15.13
C GLU A 100 -2.83 -2.73 -15.26
N ALA A 101 -2.51 -2.32 -16.49
CA ALA A 101 -1.86 -1.04 -16.78
C ALA A 101 -2.79 0.15 -16.48
N LEU A 102 -4.10 -0.07 -16.54
CA LEU A 102 -5.10 0.96 -16.25
C LEU A 102 -5.22 1.16 -14.74
N GLY A 103 -5.03 2.39 -14.28
CA GLY A 103 -5.29 2.78 -12.90
C GLY A 103 -6.76 3.17 -12.70
N ARG A 104 -7.09 3.47 -11.45
CA ARG A 104 -8.41 3.95 -11.05
C ARG A 104 -8.54 5.47 -11.09
N ASN A 105 -7.49 6.19 -11.50
CA ASN A 105 -7.43 7.64 -11.43
C ASN A 105 -7.78 8.15 -10.02
N ALA A 106 -7.25 7.47 -9.01
CA ALA A 106 -7.57 7.71 -7.62
C ALA A 106 -6.78 8.90 -7.08
N VAL A 107 -7.40 9.68 -6.20
CA VAL A 107 -6.76 10.80 -5.49
C VAL A 107 -6.37 10.44 -4.06
N ALA A 108 -6.88 9.34 -3.55
CA ALA A 108 -6.57 8.78 -2.25
C ALA A 108 -6.89 7.28 -2.25
N GLY A 109 -6.35 6.56 -1.31
CA GLY A 109 -6.60 5.14 -1.12
C GLY A 109 -6.65 4.74 0.35
N GLY A 110 -6.85 3.47 0.60
CA GLY A 110 -6.76 2.85 1.92
C GLY A 110 -6.74 1.34 1.79
N PHE A 111 -6.17 0.67 2.77
CA PHE A 111 -6.08 -0.78 2.78
C PHE A 111 -6.57 -1.36 4.10
N GLN A 112 -7.57 -2.22 4.03
CA GLN A 112 -8.10 -2.90 5.21
C GLN A 112 -7.42 -4.27 5.36
N GLY A 113 -6.20 -4.27 5.89
CA GLY A 113 -5.38 -5.45 6.02
C GLY A 113 -5.23 -5.97 7.44
N GLN A 114 -6.17 -5.68 8.33
CA GLN A 114 -6.11 -6.19 9.69
C GLN A 114 -6.41 -7.69 9.75
N ARG A 115 -6.15 -8.31 10.84
CA ARG A 115 -6.37 -9.72 11.21
C ARG A 115 -6.34 -10.73 10.04
N GLN A 116 -7.34 -10.71 9.18
CA GLN A 116 -7.48 -11.66 8.08
C GLN A 116 -6.31 -11.61 7.09
N TRP A 117 -5.72 -10.44 6.89
CA TRP A 117 -4.53 -10.29 6.06
C TRP A 117 -3.25 -10.53 6.86
N THR A 118 -3.08 -9.88 7.99
CA THR A 118 -1.83 -9.89 8.77
C THR A 118 -1.52 -11.23 9.45
N ASP A 119 -2.51 -12.12 9.54
CA ASP A 119 -2.26 -13.49 9.99
C ASP A 119 -1.45 -14.30 8.96
N TRP A 120 -1.50 -13.94 7.68
CA TRP A 120 -0.86 -14.66 6.59
C TRP A 120 0.21 -13.86 5.84
N LEU A 121 0.05 -12.56 5.76
CA LEU A 121 0.85 -11.68 4.90
C LEU A 121 1.33 -10.45 5.69
N PRO A 122 2.42 -9.79 5.28
CA PRO A 122 2.83 -8.50 5.82
C PRO A 122 1.71 -7.46 5.69
N ASN A 123 1.58 -6.58 6.68
CA ASN A 123 0.60 -5.51 6.67
C ASN A 123 0.95 -4.38 5.67
N ALA A 124 0.07 -3.39 5.54
CA ALA A 124 0.23 -2.30 4.60
C ALA A 124 0.87 -1.03 5.18
N ASP A 125 1.25 -1.00 6.45
CA ASP A 125 1.76 0.22 7.11
C ASP A 125 2.96 0.83 6.37
N PHE A 126 3.86 -0.02 5.89
CA PHE A 126 4.98 0.42 5.05
C PHE A 126 4.50 1.05 3.74
N SER A 127 3.56 0.41 3.06
CA SER A 127 3.00 0.91 1.80
C SER A 127 2.31 2.26 2.00
N GLU A 128 1.58 2.41 3.09
CA GLU A 128 0.92 3.66 3.48
C GLU A 128 1.94 4.77 3.69
N ALA A 129 3.00 4.51 4.43
CA ALA A 129 4.07 5.47 4.69
C ALA A 129 4.77 5.92 3.40
N ILE A 130 5.09 4.99 2.50
CA ILE A 130 5.74 5.31 1.23
C ILE A 130 4.80 6.06 0.30
N LEU A 131 3.53 5.64 0.19
CA LEU A 131 2.55 6.30 -0.67
C LEU A 131 2.25 7.72 -0.17
N ALA A 132 2.05 7.91 1.13
CA ALA A 132 1.79 9.21 1.73
C ALA A 132 3.04 10.12 1.81
N GLY A 133 4.23 9.59 1.60
CA GLY A 133 5.47 10.35 1.59
C GLY A 133 5.63 11.26 0.36
N THR A 134 6.56 12.23 0.46
CA THR A 134 6.90 13.17 -0.63
C THR A 134 8.05 12.69 -1.51
N PHE A 135 8.60 11.54 -1.23
CA PHE A 135 9.64 10.89 -2.05
C PHE A 135 9.61 9.37 -1.87
N ASP A 136 10.15 8.67 -2.83
CA ASP A 136 10.38 7.23 -2.80
C ASP A 136 11.65 6.89 -3.60
N TRP A 137 11.79 5.65 -4.04
CA TRP A 137 12.92 5.18 -4.87
C TRP A 137 13.02 5.82 -6.27
N ASN A 138 11.98 6.50 -6.71
CA ASN A 138 11.99 7.28 -7.96
C ASN A 138 12.29 8.76 -7.72
N GLY A 139 12.51 9.18 -6.46
CA GLY A 139 12.78 10.56 -6.08
C GLY A 139 11.57 11.31 -5.53
N PRO A 140 11.57 12.64 -5.60
CA PRO A 140 10.45 13.45 -5.13
C PRO A 140 9.15 13.17 -5.88
N LYS A 141 8.04 13.10 -5.14
CA LYS A 141 6.72 12.84 -5.69
C LYS A 141 5.64 13.62 -4.92
N MET A 142 4.48 13.74 -5.53
CA MET A 142 3.30 14.18 -4.79
C MET A 142 2.86 13.07 -3.82
N PRO A 143 2.51 13.42 -2.57
CA PRO A 143 1.99 12.45 -1.63
C PRO A 143 0.62 11.92 -2.10
N THR A 144 0.42 10.63 -1.89
CA THR A 144 -0.85 9.96 -2.08
C THR A 144 -1.46 9.73 -0.71
N PRO A 145 -2.52 10.44 -0.31
CA PRO A 145 -3.21 10.13 0.92
C PRO A 145 -3.65 8.68 0.94
N PHE A 146 -3.17 7.93 1.91
CA PHE A 146 -3.46 6.50 2.01
C PHE A 146 -3.79 6.15 3.46
N ALA A 147 -5.07 5.81 3.71
CA ALA A 147 -5.58 5.63 5.05
C ALA A 147 -5.38 4.21 5.56
N THR A 148 -4.79 4.10 6.75
CA THR A 148 -4.69 2.85 7.49
C THR A 148 -6.09 2.28 7.76
N GLU A 149 -6.19 0.97 7.77
CA GLU A 149 -7.42 0.23 8.05
C GLU A 149 -8.60 0.60 7.12
N ASN A 150 -8.31 1.29 6.02
CA ASN A 150 -9.30 1.83 5.09
C ASN A 150 -10.29 2.80 5.77
N ASP A 151 -9.82 3.58 6.73
CA ASP A 151 -10.61 4.65 7.34
C ASP A 151 -10.85 5.78 6.33
N THR A 152 -11.95 5.64 5.62
CA THR A 152 -12.30 6.54 4.52
C THR A 152 -12.48 7.99 4.96
N CYS A 153 -13.00 8.23 6.16
CA CYS A 153 -13.16 9.59 6.69
C CYS A 153 -11.82 10.26 6.95
N ASN A 154 -10.87 9.50 7.51
CA ASN A 154 -9.51 9.96 7.73
C ASN A 154 -8.78 10.15 6.39
N GLY A 155 -8.96 9.25 5.44
CA GLY A 155 -8.41 9.38 4.08
C GLY A 155 -8.86 10.66 3.37
N VAL A 156 -10.12 11.05 3.51
CA VAL A 156 -10.64 12.33 2.99
C VAL A 156 -10.01 13.52 3.73
N SER A 157 -9.85 13.43 5.04
CA SER A 157 -9.19 14.48 5.84
C SER A 157 -7.71 14.64 5.44
N MET A 158 -7.02 13.53 5.21
CA MET A 158 -5.63 13.51 4.70
C MET A 158 -5.57 14.18 3.31
N LEU A 159 -6.51 13.86 2.41
CA LEU A 159 -6.57 14.46 1.07
C LEU A 159 -6.76 15.97 1.17
N LEU A 160 -7.72 16.44 1.96
CA LEU A 160 -7.96 17.88 2.16
C LEU A 160 -6.71 18.56 2.77
N GLY A 161 -6.09 17.95 3.77
CA GLY A 161 -4.86 18.43 4.37
C GLY A 161 -3.74 18.57 3.34
N THR A 162 -3.53 17.57 2.49
CA THR A 162 -2.54 17.59 1.41
C THR A 162 -2.81 18.71 0.41
N LEU A 163 -4.06 18.87 -0.02
CA LEU A 163 -4.45 19.91 -0.99
C LEU A 163 -4.26 21.34 -0.45
N VAL A 164 -4.46 21.53 0.85
CA VAL A 164 -4.28 22.85 1.48
C VAL A 164 -2.82 23.16 1.77
N SER A 165 -2.07 22.17 2.27
CA SER A 165 -0.68 22.38 2.73
C SER A 165 0.38 22.11 1.66
N ASN A 166 0.03 21.36 0.62
CA ASN A 166 0.95 20.82 -0.39
C ASN A 166 2.10 20.00 0.22
N THR A 167 1.79 19.30 1.32
CA THR A 167 2.77 18.46 2.04
C THR A 167 2.20 17.06 2.28
N ALA A 168 3.06 16.14 2.72
CA ALA A 168 2.66 14.79 3.11
C ALA A 168 1.62 14.84 4.24
N PRO A 169 0.51 14.10 4.11
CA PRO A 169 -0.47 13.98 5.18
C PRO A 169 0.03 13.01 6.25
N CYS A 170 -0.51 13.14 7.44
CA CYS A 170 -0.30 12.18 8.51
C CYS A 170 -1.64 11.56 8.91
N PHE A 171 -1.67 10.25 9.01
CA PHE A 171 -2.80 9.54 9.56
C PHE A 171 -2.74 9.60 11.09
N HIS A 172 -3.79 10.07 11.72
CA HIS A 172 -3.92 10.10 13.16
C HIS A 172 -5.21 9.42 13.60
N ASP A 173 -5.06 8.43 14.47
CA ASP A 173 -6.15 7.80 15.17
C ASP A 173 -6.10 8.23 16.65
N VAL A 174 -7.14 8.94 17.10
CA VAL A 174 -7.25 9.38 18.49
C VAL A 174 -7.85 8.26 19.30
N ARG A 175 -7.04 7.62 20.11
CA ARG A 175 -7.48 6.57 21.05
C ARG A 175 -7.52 7.13 22.46
N THR A 176 -8.65 6.94 23.14
CA THR A 176 -8.87 7.29 24.55
C THR A 176 -8.62 6.08 25.44
#